data_ff90b90f19db75d298139551906d046d
#
_entry.id   ff90b90f19db75d298139551906d046d
#
_cell.length_a   1.000
_cell.length_b   1.000
_cell.length_c   1.000
_cell.angle_alpha   90.00
_cell.angle_beta   90.00
_cell.angle_gamma   90.00
#
_symmetry.space_group_name_H-M   'P 1'
#
loop_
_entity.id
_entity.type
_entity.pdbx_description
1 polymer ?
#
loop_
_entity_poly.entity_id
_entity_poly.type
_entity_poly.pdbx_seq_one_letter_code
_entity_poly.pdbx_strand_id
1 'polypeptide(L)'
;MCIRDRVINPDAKYKVVIEGHADEISWYVNYISDNGLIYVIRNGGSDHQIAPSKIVNIHTKNGIVKGVFGWPAIHTRDKSSEEAPKPDNIFIDTGCATKAEVEKLGVHVGCVITYPDEFHILNGDKFVCRALDNRMGGFMIAEVARLLKENKKELPFGLYITNSVQEEIGLRGAEMIAQTIKPNVAIVTDVTHDTTTPMIEVKKAGLLELGKGPVVAYAPAVQQKLRDLIIDTAEANKIPFQRSALSRATGTDTDAFAYSNGGIASALISLPIRYMHTTVEMAHRDDVENVIKMIYETLLKMKGEESFSYFE
;
A
#
# COMPACT_ATOMS: atom_id res chain seq x y z
N MET A 1 -10.48 -8.53 6.28
CA MET A 1 -9.91 -9.20 7.48
C MET A 1 -8.82 -8.32 8.03
N CYS A 2 -8.75 -8.14 9.33
CA CYS A 2 -7.72 -7.36 10.00
C CYS A 2 -6.59 -8.29 10.44
N ILE A 3 -5.33 -7.97 10.13
CA ILE A 3 -4.20 -8.79 10.56
C ILE A 3 -3.72 -8.35 11.94
N ARG A 4 -3.68 -7.04 12.18
CA ARG A 4 -3.27 -6.44 13.45
C ARG A 4 -4.08 -5.20 13.69
N ASP A 5 -4.70 -5.14 14.84
CA ASP A 5 -5.36 -3.94 15.33
C ASP A 5 -4.91 -3.65 16.75
N ARG A 6 -4.94 -2.40 17.10
CA ARG A 6 -4.77 -1.90 18.45
C ARG A 6 -5.88 -0.91 18.72
N VAL A 7 -6.49 -1.01 19.88
CA VAL A 7 -7.57 -0.14 20.28
C VAL A 7 -7.16 0.68 21.50
N ILE A 8 -7.38 1.98 21.45
CA ILE A 8 -7.24 2.90 22.56
C ILE A 8 -8.65 3.39 22.92
N ASN A 9 -9.03 3.37 24.19
CA ASN A 9 -10.34 3.75 24.68
C ASN A 9 -11.51 3.01 24.00
N PRO A 10 -11.55 1.65 24.08
CA PRO A 10 -12.50 0.82 23.34
C PRO A 10 -13.97 1.04 23.68
N ASP A 11 -14.26 1.57 24.87
CA ASP A 11 -15.63 1.78 25.36
C ASP A 11 -16.27 3.09 24.90
N ALA A 12 -15.49 3.94 24.22
CA ALA A 12 -15.99 5.18 23.69
C ALA A 12 -17.01 4.94 22.56
N LYS A 13 -18.10 5.71 22.57
CA LYS A 13 -19.15 5.59 21.54
C LYS A 13 -18.70 6.13 20.19
N TYR A 14 -17.97 7.25 20.20
CA TYR A 14 -17.38 7.80 18.97
C TYR A 14 -16.11 7.04 18.63
N LYS A 15 -16.03 6.54 17.41
CA LYS A 15 -14.93 5.68 16.96
C LYS A 15 -14.22 6.29 15.76
N VAL A 16 -12.91 6.34 15.85
CA VAL A 16 -12.03 6.78 14.78
C VAL A 16 -11.14 5.60 14.37
N VAL A 17 -11.03 5.33 13.09
CA VAL A 17 -10.06 4.40 12.52
C VAL A 17 -8.93 5.18 11.88
N ILE A 18 -7.69 4.78 12.14
CA ILE A 18 -6.54 5.08 11.29
C ILE A 18 -6.08 3.78 10.65
N GLU A 19 -5.85 3.82 9.36
CA GLU A 19 -5.67 2.60 8.58
C GLU A 19 -4.55 2.75 7.54
N GLY A 20 -3.83 1.65 7.26
CA GLY A 20 -2.93 1.42 6.14
C GLY A 20 -2.83 -0.07 5.90
N HIS A 21 -2.84 -0.52 4.62
CA HIS A 21 -2.91 -1.94 4.33
C HIS A 21 -1.56 -2.67 4.52
N ALA A 22 -1.65 -3.98 4.77
CA ALA A 22 -0.51 -4.84 5.08
C ALA A 22 -0.15 -5.81 3.96
N ASP A 23 -1.05 -6.01 3.01
CA ASP A 23 -0.78 -6.85 1.87
C ASP A 23 0.08 -6.12 0.84
N GLU A 24 0.56 -6.87 -0.13
CA GLU A 24 1.43 -6.42 -1.20
C GLU A 24 1.13 -7.17 -2.47
N ILE A 25 1.46 -6.59 -3.60
CA ILE A 25 1.43 -7.28 -4.89
C ILE A 25 2.36 -8.49 -4.88
N SER A 26 1.95 -9.54 -5.59
CA SER A 26 2.71 -10.80 -5.65
C SER A 26 2.35 -11.59 -6.90
N TRP A 27 2.84 -12.82 -6.98
CA TRP A 27 2.46 -13.78 -8.00
C TRP A 27 2.00 -15.07 -7.34
N TYR A 28 1.21 -15.87 -8.05
CA TYR A 28 0.92 -17.25 -7.68
C TYR A 28 1.54 -18.21 -8.69
N VAL A 29 2.02 -19.35 -8.19
CA VAL A 29 2.29 -20.51 -9.05
C VAL A 29 0.98 -20.93 -9.69
N ASN A 30 0.90 -20.91 -11.02
CA ASN A 30 -0.28 -21.30 -11.79
C ASN A 30 -0.14 -22.67 -12.44
N TYR A 31 1.05 -22.96 -12.99
CA TYR A 31 1.32 -24.21 -13.69
C TYR A 31 2.81 -24.59 -13.57
N ILE A 32 3.07 -25.86 -13.42
CA ILE A 32 4.44 -26.43 -13.42
C ILE A 32 4.55 -27.37 -14.61
N SER A 33 5.45 -27.05 -15.53
CA SER A 33 5.68 -27.87 -16.73
C SER A 33 6.51 -29.12 -16.45
N ASP A 34 6.46 -30.11 -17.33
CA ASP A 34 7.18 -31.37 -17.16
C ASP A 34 8.69 -31.19 -17.07
N ASN A 35 9.23 -30.13 -17.68
CA ASN A 35 10.65 -29.74 -17.61
C ASN A 35 11.00 -28.80 -16.45
N GLY A 36 10.13 -28.69 -15.43
CA GLY A 36 10.41 -28.01 -14.17
C GLY A 36 10.26 -26.48 -14.20
N LEU A 37 9.78 -25.88 -15.29
CA LEU A 37 9.52 -24.43 -15.33
C LEU A 37 8.16 -24.12 -14.72
N ILE A 38 8.09 -23.00 -13.99
CA ILE A 38 6.90 -22.55 -13.25
C ILE A 38 6.30 -21.34 -13.95
N TYR A 39 5.06 -21.44 -14.38
CA TYR A 39 4.27 -20.34 -14.94
C TYR A 39 3.39 -19.73 -13.87
N VAL A 40 3.17 -18.42 -13.95
CA VAL A 40 2.60 -17.62 -12.87
C VAL A 40 1.36 -16.84 -13.30
N ILE A 41 0.53 -16.48 -12.33
CA ILE A 41 -0.51 -15.45 -12.50
C ILE A 41 -0.28 -14.31 -11.52
N ARG A 42 -0.76 -13.12 -11.89
CA ARG A 42 -0.67 -11.93 -11.04
C ARG A 42 -1.57 -12.06 -9.81
N ASN A 43 -1.09 -11.52 -8.71
CA ASN A 43 -1.88 -11.16 -7.54
C ASN A 43 -1.70 -9.65 -7.32
N GLY A 44 -2.76 -8.89 -7.56
CA GLY A 44 -2.69 -7.43 -7.61
C GLY A 44 -1.97 -6.88 -8.86
N GLY A 45 -1.40 -5.71 -8.73
CA GLY A 45 -0.77 -4.95 -9.80
C GLY A 45 0.65 -5.36 -10.19
N SER A 46 1.05 -6.64 -9.99
CA SER A 46 2.40 -7.12 -10.32
C SER A 46 2.77 -6.89 -11.78
N ASP A 47 3.92 -6.27 -12.02
CA ASP A 47 4.36 -5.89 -13.37
C ASP A 47 5.22 -6.99 -14.01
N HIS A 48 4.68 -7.56 -15.10
CA HIS A 48 5.36 -8.59 -15.89
C HIS A 48 6.55 -8.05 -16.71
N GLN A 49 6.60 -6.75 -16.99
CA GLN A 49 7.69 -6.16 -17.78
C GLN A 49 9.00 -6.11 -16.99
N ILE A 50 8.92 -5.96 -15.68
CA ILE A 50 10.11 -5.93 -14.81
C ILE A 50 10.46 -7.30 -14.23
N ALA A 51 9.62 -8.32 -14.41
CA ALA A 51 9.83 -9.65 -13.84
C ALA A 51 11.08 -10.36 -14.36
N PRO A 52 11.41 -10.35 -15.67
CA PRO A 52 12.60 -11.00 -16.18
C PRO A 52 13.88 -10.59 -15.46
N SER A 53 14.75 -11.57 -15.22
CA SER A 53 16.06 -11.40 -14.54
C SER A 53 15.98 -11.09 -13.04
N LYS A 54 14.81 -11.24 -12.41
CA LYS A 54 14.65 -11.06 -10.96
C LYS A 54 14.73 -12.40 -10.22
N ILE A 55 15.40 -12.37 -9.06
CA ILE A 55 15.30 -13.45 -8.06
C ILE A 55 13.96 -13.35 -7.36
N VAL A 56 13.38 -14.50 -7.00
CA VAL A 56 12.11 -14.58 -6.28
C VAL A 56 12.18 -15.54 -5.10
N ASN A 57 11.26 -15.32 -4.17
CA ASN A 57 10.96 -16.19 -3.05
C ASN A 57 9.62 -16.88 -3.32
N ILE A 58 9.62 -18.21 -3.43
CA ILE A 58 8.41 -19.03 -3.50
C ILE A 58 8.12 -19.52 -2.09
N HIS A 59 6.96 -19.12 -1.54
CA HIS A 59 6.57 -19.46 -0.18
C HIS A 59 5.89 -20.82 -0.15
N THR A 60 6.53 -21.78 0.51
CA THR A 60 6.02 -23.14 0.68
C THR A 60 5.78 -23.45 2.16
N LYS A 61 5.12 -24.58 2.46
CA LYS A 61 4.99 -25.09 3.84
C LYS A 61 6.35 -25.34 4.52
N ASN A 62 7.35 -25.67 3.74
CA ASN A 62 8.68 -26.06 4.23
C ASN A 62 9.65 -24.89 4.32
N GLY A 63 9.19 -23.68 4.01
CA GLY A 63 10.00 -22.48 3.96
C GLY A 63 10.06 -21.87 2.56
N ILE A 64 11.06 -21.02 2.35
CA ILE A 64 11.25 -20.28 1.10
C ILE A 64 12.12 -21.07 0.14
N VAL A 65 11.61 -21.30 -1.06
CA VAL A 65 12.37 -21.80 -2.21
C VAL A 65 12.77 -20.62 -3.09
N LYS A 66 14.03 -20.53 -3.45
CA LYS A 66 14.54 -19.52 -4.39
C LYS A 66 14.29 -19.94 -5.82
N GLY A 67 13.91 -18.97 -6.65
CA GLY A 67 13.82 -19.12 -8.09
C GLY A 67 14.25 -17.85 -8.81
N VAL A 68 14.31 -17.89 -10.11
CA VAL A 68 14.60 -16.75 -10.96
C VAL A 68 13.58 -16.63 -12.08
N PHE A 69 13.09 -15.43 -12.36
CA PHE A 69 12.38 -15.18 -13.61
C PHE A 69 13.38 -15.26 -14.76
N GLY A 70 13.30 -16.33 -15.53
CA GLY A 70 14.14 -16.54 -16.71
C GLY A 70 13.72 -15.64 -17.88
N TRP A 71 14.67 -15.35 -18.76
CA TRP A 71 14.40 -14.70 -20.03
C TRP A 71 15.46 -15.13 -21.07
N PRO A 72 15.11 -15.32 -22.34
CA PRO A 72 16.08 -15.67 -23.37
C PRO A 72 17.21 -14.66 -23.46
N ALA A 73 18.46 -15.14 -23.61
CA ALA A 73 19.61 -14.27 -23.78
C ALA A 73 19.49 -13.44 -25.06
N ILE A 74 20.01 -12.20 -25.02
CA ILE A 74 19.93 -11.26 -26.16
C ILE A 74 20.43 -11.87 -27.49
N HIS A 75 21.42 -12.75 -27.41
CA HIS A 75 22.02 -13.41 -28.59
C HIS A 75 21.12 -14.49 -29.23
N THR A 76 20.14 -15.00 -28.49
CA THR A 76 19.22 -16.06 -28.95
C THR A 76 17.84 -15.48 -29.33
N ARG A 77 17.61 -14.18 -29.11
CA ARG A 77 16.35 -13.51 -29.46
C ARG A 77 16.38 -13.11 -30.94
N ASP A 78 15.29 -13.34 -31.64
CA ASP A 78 15.11 -12.84 -33.00
C ASP A 78 14.82 -11.34 -32.97
N LYS A 79 15.73 -10.54 -33.51
CA LYS A 79 15.61 -9.08 -33.57
C LYS A 79 14.44 -8.58 -34.40
N SER A 80 13.94 -9.39 -35.34
CA SER A 80 12.80 -9.04 -36.20
C SER A 80 11.44 -9.29 -35.55
N SER A 81 11.41 -10.11 -34.50
CA SER A 81 10.20 -10.53 -33.78
C SER A 81 10.41 -10.55 -32.26
N GLU A 82 11.12 -9.54 -31.71
CA GLU A 82 11.41 -9.49 -30.29
C GLU A 82 10.11 -9.32 -29.49
N GLU A 83 9.73 -10.37 -28.76
CA GLU A 83 8.56 -10.34 -27.88
C GLU A 83 8.90 -9.64 -26.56
N ALA A 84 8.00 -8.75 -26.15
CA ALA A 84 8.05 -8.18 -24.81
C ALA A 84 7.59 -9.22 -23.77
N PRO A 85 8.04 -9.11 -22.52
CA PRO A 85 7.49 -9.90 -21.42
C PRO A 85 5.97 -9.71 -21.31
N LYS A 86 5.23 -10.82 -21.16
CA LYS A 86 3.78 -10.88 -20.97
C LYS A 86 3.46 -11.87 -19.85
N PRO A 87 2.28 -11.79 -19.21
CA PRO A 87 1.92 -12.72 -18.14
C PRO A 87 1.98 -14.21 -18.55
N ASP A 88 1.74 -14.50 -19.82
CA ASP A 88 1.69 -15.85 -20.38
C ASP A 88 3.03 -16.38 -20.92
N ASN A 89 4.05 -15.53 -21.03
CA ASN A 89 5.37 -15.94 -21.51
C ASN A 89 6.53 -15.80 -20.51
N ILE A 90 6.26 -15.23 -19.31
CA ILE A 90 7.23 -15.22 -18.23
C ILE A 90 7.16 -16.53 -17.43
N PHE A 91 8.31 -17.00 -16.95
CA PHE A 91 8.42 -18.23 -16.20
C PHE A 91 9.51 -18.13 -15.12
N ILE A 92 9.40 -18.99 -14.10
CA ILE A 92 10.38 -19.11 -13.03
C ILE A 92 11.10 -20.43 -13.16
N ASP A 93 12.41 -20.39 -13.00
CA ASP A 93 13.32 -21.51 -12.92
C ASP A 93 13.85 -21.64 -11.50
N THR A 94 13.76 -22.84 -10.92
CA THR A 94 14.29 -23.19 -9.59
C THR A 94 15.55 -24.06 -9.69
N GLY A 95 16.06 -24.27 -10.90
CA GLY A 95 17.17 -25.19 -11.18
C GLY A 95 16.78 -26.68 -11.23
N CYS A 96 15.48 -26.99 -11.15
CA CYS A 96 14.95 -28.34 -11.30
C CYS A 96 14.77 -28.72 -12.77
N ALA A 97 15.05 -29.97 -13.11
CA ALA A 97 14.91 -30.50 -14.48
C ALA A 97 13.52 -31.09 -14.75
N THR A 98 12.73 -31.37 -13.71
CA THR A 98 11.42 -32.03 -13.83
C THR A 98 10.41 -31.42 -12.87
N LYS A 99 9.12 -31.55 -13.22
CA LYS A 99 8.01 -31.23 -12.34
C LYS A 99 8.11 -31.91 -10.98
N ALA A 100 8.47 -33.19 -10.95
CA ALA A 100 8.57 -33.97 -9.71
C ALA A 100 9.67 -33.41 -8.77
N GLU A 101 10.76 -32.89 -9.30
CA GLU A 101 11.79 -32.23 -8.51
C GLU A 101 11.28 -30.91 -7.92
N VAL A 102 10.54 -30.09 -8.68
CA VAL A 102 9.91 -28.87 -8.19
C VAL A 102 8.92 -29.18 -7.06
N GLU A 103 8.05 -30.18 -7.25
CA GLU A 103 7.09 -30.61 -6.24
C GLU A 103 7.78 -31.14 -4.97
N LYS A 104 8.92 -31.81 -5.10
CA LYS A 104 9.74 -32.28 -3.96
C LYS A 104 10.28 -31.11 -3.11
N LEU A 105 10.50 -29.93 -3.69
CA LEU A 105 10.83 -28.71 -2.93
C LEU A 105 9.64 -28.17 -2.12
N GLY A 106 8.45 -28.70 -2.31
CA GLY A 106 7.21 -28.26 -1.68
C GLY A 106 6.47 -27.18 -2.49
N VAL A 107 6.90 -26.90 -3.71
CA VAL A 107 6.25 -25.94 -4.60
C VAL A 107 5.06 -26.61 -5.27
N HIS A 108 3.91 -25.96 -5.23
CA HIS A 108 2.66 -26.42 -5.86
C HIS A 108 1.87 -25.22 -6.40
N VAL A 109 0.86 -25.49 -7.22
CA VAL A 109 -0.09 -24.47 -7.70
C VAL A 109 -0.73 -23.78 -6.49
N GLY A 110 -0.71 -22.43 -6.51
CA GLY A 110 -1.20 -21.58 -5.41
C GLY A 110 -0.13 -21.14 -4.40
N CYS A 111 1.13 -21.60 -4.51
CA CYS A 111 2.21 -21.02 -3.73
C CYS A 111 2.38 -19.53 -4.10
N VAL A 112 2.47 -18.67 -3.09
CA VAL A 112 2.72 -17.23 -3.25
C VAL A 112 4.19 -17.00 -3.61
N ILE A 113 4.44 -16.03 -4.48
CA ILE A 113 5.78 -15.66 -4.92
C ILE A 113 5.95 -14.17 -4.73
N THR A 114 7.02 -13.78 -4.03
CA THR A 114 7.42 -12.39 -3.82
C THR A 114 8.86 -12.15 -4.27
N TYR A 115 9.22 -10.90 -4.47
CA TYR A 115 10.63 -10.53 -4.62
C TYR A 115 11.33 -10.53 -3.25
N PRO A 116 12.66 -10.71 -3.17
CA PRO A 116 13.41 -10.55 -1.93
C PRO A 116 13.31 -9.13 -1.37
N ASP A 117 13.34 -9.02 -0.05
CA ASP A 117 13.42 -7.73 0.62
C ASP A 117 14.87 -7.22 0.61
N GLU A 118 15.07 -6.03 0.04
CA GLU A 118 16.36 -5.33 0.03
C GLU A 118 16.09 -3.86 0.34
N PHE A 119 16.44 -3.44 1.56
CA PHE A 119 16.24 -2.06 1.99
C PHE A 119 17.53 -1.25 1.83
N HIS A 120 17.43 -0.13 1.13
CA HIS A 120 18.52 0.80 0.92
C HIS A 120 18.14 2.22 1.33
N ILE A 121 19.13 2.99 1.75
CA ILE A 121 18.99 4.43 1.94
C ILE A 121 19.86 5.12 0.89
N LEU A 122 19.23 5.86 -0.02
CA LEU A 122 19.91 6.64 -1.04
C LEU A 122 19.97 8.10 -0.62
N ASN A 123 21.13 8.73 -0.87
CA ASN A 123 21.40 10.15 -0.58
C ASN A 123 20.97 10.59 0.84
N GLY A 124 21.02 9.66 1.80
CA GLY A 124 20.78 9.92 3.22
C GLY A 124 19.32 10.07 3.67
N ASP A 125 18.38 10.28 2.77
CA ASP A 125 16.99 10.62 3.08
C ASP A 125 15.93 9.88 2.23
N LYS A 126 16.35 9.05 1.28
CA LYS A 126 15.41 8.27 0.47
C LYS A 126 15.46 6.79 0.82
N PHE A 127 14.35 6.27 1.28
CA PHE A 127 14.15 4.85 1.53
C PHE A 127 13.80 4.17 0.22
N VAL A 128 14.51 3.10 -0.11
CA VAL A 128 14.27 2.29 -1.29
C VAL A 128 14.09 0.84 -0.89
N CYS A 129 12.95 0.27 -1.24
CA CYS A 129 12.60 -1.13 -1.01
C CYS A 129 11.40 -1.48 -1.89
N ARG A 130 11.13 -2.75 -2.04
CA ARG A 130 9.83 -3.21 -2.53
C ARG A 130 8.77 -3.06 -1.43
N ALA A 131 7.51 -3.01 -1.83
CA ALA A 131 6.35 -3.01 -0.91
C ALA A 131 6.41 -1.91 0.17
N LEU A 132 6.97 -0.74 -0.17
CA LEU A 132 6.70 0.49 0.60
C LEU A 132 5.21 0.81 0.52
N ASP A 133 4.59 0.41 -0.59
CA ASP A 133 3.17 0.21 -0.80
C ASP A 133 2.72 -1.12 -0.17
N ASN A 134 2.01 -1.19 0.99
CA ASN A 134 1.81 -0.03 1.88
C ASN A 134 2.36 -0.35 3.28
N ARG A 135 3.53 -1.00 3.33
CA ARG A 135 4.24 -1.23 4.61
C ARG A 135 4.55 0.08 5.32
N MET A 136 4.73 1.17 4.55
CA MET A 136 4.93 2.50 5.13
C MET A 136 3.68 3.00 5.84
N GLY A 137 2.48 2.77 5.30
CA GLY A 137 1.22 3.06 5.96
C GLY A 137 1.11 2.35 7.31
N GLY A 138 1.36 1.03 7.31
CA GLY A 138 1.38 0.24 8.53
C GLY A 138 2.39 0.76 9.57
N PHE A 139 3.58 1.16 9.13
CA PHE A 139 4.59 1.79 9.98
C PHE A 139 4.10 3.14 10.54
N MET A 140 3.56 4.01 9.67
CA MET A 140 3.15 5.36 10.06
C MET A 140 2.04 5.35 11.10
N ILE A 141 1.01 4.51 10.96
CA ILE A 141 -0.07 4.39 11.95
C ILE A 141 0.41 3.78 13.27
N ALA A 142 1.39 2.86 13.22
CA ALA A 142 2.01 2.31 14.43
C ALA A 142 2.83 3.38 15.19
N GLU A 143 3.54 4.24 14.47
CA GLU A 143 4.27 5.37 15.06
C GLU A 143 3.34 6.42 15.69
N VAL A 144 2.20 6.70 15.07
CA VAL A 144 1.16 7.54 15.70
C VAL A 144 0.73 6.96 17.04
N ALA A 145 0.48 5.65 17.10
CA ALA A 145 0.12 4.97 18.36
C ALA A 145 1.23 5.05 19.42
N ARG A 146 2.50 4.88 18.97
CA ARG A 146 3.66 5.01 19.85
C ARG A 146 3.75 6.42 20.44
N LEU A 147 3.63 7.45 19.61
CA LEU A 147 3.69 8.85 20.03
C LEU A 147 2.55 9.21 21.00
N LEU A 148 1.32 8.76 20.75
CA LEU A 148 0.20 8.97 21.68
C LEU A 148 0.51 8.37 23.06
N LYS A 149 1.07 7.15 23.11
CA LYS A 149 1.44 6.47 24.36
C LYS A 149 2.58 7.18 25.08
N GLU A 150 3.67 7.51 24.38
CA GLU A 150 4.85 8.15 24.97
C GLU A 150 4.54 9.54 25.51
N ASN A 151 3.75 10.31 24.78
CA ASN A 151 3.32 11.64 25.20
C ASN A 151 2.12 11.61 26.17
N LYS A 152 1.68 10.42 26.60
CA LYS A 152 0.56 10.22 27.54
C LYS A 152 -0.69 10.99 27.12
N LYS A 153 -1.00 10.97 25.82
CA LYS A 153 -2.18 11.64 25.27
C LYS A 153 -3.43 10.77 25.46
N GLU A 154 -4.44 11.36 26.05
CA GLU A 154 -5.78 10.77 26.13
C GLU A 154 -6.64 11.32 25.00
N LEU A 155 -7.42 10.45 24.38
CA LEU A 155 -8.33 10.82 23.30
C LEU A 155 -9.78 10.69 23.79
N PRO A 156 -10.66 11.63 23.45
CA PRO A 156 -12.06 11.59 23.86
C PRO A 156 -12.91 10.57 23.07
N PHE A 157 -12.29 9.77 22.21
CA PHE A 157 -12.92 8.78 21.36
C PHE A 157 -12.14 7.46 21.38
N GLY A 158 -12.77 6.40 20.88
CA GLY A 158 -12.12 5.12 20.64
C GLY A 158 -11.27 5.18 19.37
N LEU A 159 -9.96 5.03 19.49
CA LEU A 159 -9.06 4.98 18.34
C LEU A 159 -8.73 3.51 17.99
N TYR A 160 -9.05 3.13 16.78
CA TYR A 160 -8.75 1.84 16.19
C TYR A 160 -7.65 2.01 15.16
N ILE A 161 -6.52 1.37 15.42
CA ILE A 161 -5.35 1.38 14.54
C ILE A 161 -5.37 0.05 13.81
N THR A 162 -5.71 0.06 12.53
CA THR A 162 -5.98 -1.15 11.76
C THR A 162 -5.03 -1.29 10.59
N ASN A 163 -4.62 -2.53 10.35
CA ASN A 163 -3.80 -2.89 9.21
C ASN A 163 -4.60 -3.90 8.39
N SER A 164 -5.24 -3.44 7.32
CA SER A 164 -6.10 -4.26 6.47
C SER A 164 -5.29 -5.19 5.57
N VAL A 165 -5.98 -6.12 4.92
CA VAL A 165 -5.42 -6.99 3.88
C VAL A 165 -6.33 -7.02 2.68
N GLN A 166 -5.79 -7.42 1.52
CA GLN A 166 -6.52 -7.49 0.26
C GLN A 166 -6.96 -6.12 -0.27
N GLU A 167 -6.19 -5.07 0.04
CA GLU A 167 -6.32 -3.79 -0.62
C GLU A 167 -6.03 -3.96 -2.11
N GLU A 168 -4.88 -4.54 -2.45
CA GLU A 168 -4.32 -4.77 -3.78
C GLU A 168 -5.22 -5.58 -4.74
N ILE A 169 -6.22 -6.25 -4.18
CA ILE A 169 -7.15 -7.10 -4.94
C ILE A 169 -8.62 -6.73 -4.72
N GLY A 170 -8.88 -5.51 -4.23
CA GLY A 170 -10.23 -4.94 -4.16
C GLY A 170 -10.72 -4.52 -2.79
N LEU A 171 -9.87 -3.97 -1.93
CA LEU A 171 -10.22 -3.25 -0.69
C LEU A 171 -10.99 -4.06 0.35
N ARG A 172 -10.87 -5.39 0.31
CA ARG A 172 -11.80 -6.30 1.03
C ARG A 172 -11.62 -6.29 2.54
N GLY A 173 -10.37 -6.12 3.00
CA GLY A 173 -10.07 -6.04 4.43
C GLY A 173 -10.67 -4.79 5.06
N ALA A 174 -10.53 -3.64 4.40
CA ALA A 174 -11.10 -2.37 4.85
C ALA A 174 -12.63 -2.42 4.88
N GLU A 175 -13.28 -3.04 3.88
CA GLU A 175 -14.72 -3.24 3.88
C GLU A 175 -15.19 -4.05 5.11
N MET A 176 -14.48 -5.14 5.44
CA MET A 176 -14.80 -5.95 6.63
C MET A 176 -14.55 -5.19 7.93
N ILE A 177 -13.47 -4.40 8.01
CA ILE A 177 -13.16 -3.54 9.14
C ILE A 177 -14.27 -2.50 9.33
N ALA A 178 -14.66 -1.82 8.26
CA ALA A 178 -15.73 -0.83 8.26
C ALA A 178 -17.04 -1.40 8.80
N GLN A 179 -17.44 -2.60 8.32
CA GLN A 179 -18.67 -3.28 8.77
C GLN A 179 -18.59 -3.77 10.21
N THR A 180 -17.42 -4.18 10.68
CA THR A 180 -17.24 -4.74 12.02
C THR A 180 -17.14 -3.65 13.09
N ILE A 181 -16.29 -2.64 12.88
CA ILE A 181 -16.05 -1.56 13.83
C ILE A 181 -17.17 -0.52 13.79
N LYS A 182 -17.70 -0.24 12.59
CA LYS A 182 -18.66 0.82 12.30
C LYS A 182 -18.17 2.17 12.84
N PRO A 183 -17.02 2.67 12.37
CA PRO A 183 -16.46 3.90 12.87
C PRO A 183 -17.25 5.13 12.41
N ASN A 184 -17.13 6.22 13.15
CA ASN A 184 -17.65 7.52 12.74
C ASN A 184 -16.71 8.19 11.72
N VAL A 185 -15.41 7.94 11.86
CA VAL A 185 -14.35 8.52 11.02
C VAL A 185 -13.33 7.47 10.65
N ALA A 186 -12.86 7.52 9.41
CA ALA A 186 -11.70 6.76 8.94
C ALA A 186 -10.67 7.73 8.30
N ILE A 187 -9.44 7.71 8.79
CA ILE A 187 -8.30 8.37 8.18
C ILE A 187 -7.40 7.27 7.62
N VAL A 188 -7.40 7.16 6.31
CA VAL A 188 -6.60 6.16 5.58
C VAL A 188 -5.29 6.79 5.14
N THR A 189 -4.20 6.05 5.31
CA THR A 189 -2.91 6.42 4.73
C THR A 189 -2.49 5.36 3.74
N ASP A 190 -2.13 5.82 2.57
CA ASP A 190 -1.70 4.99 1.46
C ASP A 190 -0.56 5.68 0.71
N VAL A 191 -0.14 5.16 -0.41
CA VAL A 191 0.88 5.79 -1.25
C VAL A 191 0.25 6.49 -2.47
N THR A 192 1.02 7.34 -3.12
CA THR A 192 0.66 7.97 -4.40
C THR A 192 1.91 8.23 -5.24
N HIS A 193 1.74 8.54 -6.52
CA HIS A 193 2.86 8.74 -7.44
C HIS A 193 3.54 10.09 -7.25
N ASP A 194 4.89 10.09 -7.18
CA ASP A 194 5.68 11.27 -7.55
C ASP A 194 5.58 11.45 -9.07
N THR A 195 4.89 12.51 -9.47
CA THR A 195 4.60 12.79 -10.89
C THR A 195 5.74 13.48 -11.62
N THR A 196 6.84 13.77 -10.94
CA THR A 196 8.09 14.25 -11.57
C THR A 196 8.92 13.10 -12.14
N THR A 197 8.51 11.84 -11.94
CA THR A 197 9.11 10.67 -12.57
C THR A 197 9.04 10.81 -14.10
N PRO A 198 10.14 10.59 -14.84
CA PRO A 198 10.13 10.64 -16.29
C PRO A 198 9.02 9.80 -16.91
N MET A 199 8.43 10.29 -18.01
CA MET A 199 7.29 9.70 -18.73
C MET A 199 5.92 9.90 -18.07
N ILE A 200 5.81 10.51 -16.90
CA ILE A 200 4.52 10.92 -16.32
C ILE A 200 4.18 12.33 -16.84
N GLU A 201 2.99 12.48 -17.40
CA GLU A 201 2.52 13.76 -17.93
C GLU A 201 1.85 14.59 -16.82
N VAL A 202 2.59 15.52 -16.23
CA VAL A 202 2.16 16.35 -15.08
C VAL A 202 0.83 17.07 -15.33
N LYS A 203 0.57 17.54 -16.56
CA LYS A 203 -0.71 18.21 -16.89
C LYS A 203 -1.93 17.32 -16.73
N LYS A 204 -1.76 15.99 -16.82
CA LYS A 204 -2.83 15.01 -16.62
C LYS A 204 -2.87 14.47 -15.19
N ALA A 205 -1.69 14.23 -14.60
CA ALA A 205 -1.58 13.59 -13.29
C ALA A 205 -1.63 14.57 -12.10
N GLY A 206 -1.46 15.89 -12.36
CA GLY A 206 -1.18 16.88 -11.32
C GLY A 206 0.32 16.91 -10.97
N LEU A 207 0.76 17.94 -10.28
CA LEU A 207 2.15 18.05 -9.79
C LEU A 207 2.21 17.53 -8.36
N LEU A 208 2.87 16.42 -8.14
CA LEU A 208 3.17 15.82 -6.84
C LEU A 208 4.64 15.43 -6.81
N GLU A 209 5.34 15.85 -5.77
CA GLU A 209 6.79 15.70 -5.68
C GLU A 209 7.20 15.01 -4.38
N LEU A 210 8.13 14.08 -4.48
CA LEU A 210 8.82 13.47 -3.36
C LEU A 210 9.59 14.52 -2.54
N GLY A 211 9.46 14.51 -1.21
CA GLY A 211 10.11 15.48 -0.32
C GLY A 211 9.37 16.81 -0.17
N LYS A 212 8.14 16.91 -0.66
CA LYS A 212 7.30 18.12 -0.54
C LYS A 212 6.13 17.96 0.45
N GLY A 213 6.14 16.89 1.21
CA GLY A 213 5.12 16.56 2.20
C GLY A 213 4.04 15.61 1.67
N PRO A 214 3.24 15.05 2.59
CA PRO A 214 2.11 14.18 2.25
C PRO A 214 1.10 14.85 1.33
N VAL A 215 0.33 14.04 0.65
CA VAL A 215 -0.69 14.47 -0.30
C VAL A 215 -2.07 14.28 0.32
N VAL A 216 -2.85 15.35 0.44
CA VAL A 216 -4.25 15.33 0.89
C VAL A 216 -5.15 15.26 -0.35
N ALA A 217 -5.98 14.23 -0.43
CA ALA A 217 -6.83 13.99 -1.58
C ALA A 217 -8.14 14.79 -1.55
N TYR A 218 -8.52 15.31 -2.71
CA TYR A 218 -9.85 15.82 -3.03
C TYR A 218 -10.53 14.79 -3.93
N ALA A 219 -11.44 14.00 -3.38
CA ALA A 219 -12.09 12.90 -4.07
C ALA A 219 -13.55 12.74 -3.62
N PRO A 220 -14.42 12.07 -4.40
CA PRO A 220 -15.81 11.81 -3.99
C PRO A 220 -15.93 11.03 -2.67
N ALA A 221 -15.01 10.12 -2.40
CA ALA A 221 -14.95 9.34 -1.16
C ALA A 221 -14.45 10.14 0.05
N VAL A 222 -13.87 11.32 -0.17
CA VAL A 222 -13.28 12.13 0.90
C VAL A 222 -14.30 13.13 1.45
N GLN A 223 -14.58 13.03 2.74
CA GLN A 223 -15.51 13.93 3.44
C GLN A 223 -14.85 15.32 3.60
N GLN A 224 -15.56 16.36 3.14
CA GLN A 224 -15.00 17.71 3.03
C GLN A 224 -14.59 18.32 4.37
N LYS A 225 -15.49 18.29 5.38
CA LYS A 225 -15.20 18.87 6.69
C LYS A 225 -14.02 18.16 7.38
N LEU A 226 -13.91 16.83 7.21
CA LEU A 226 -12.77 16.06 7.74
C LEU A 226 -11.48 16.42 7.04
N ARG A 227 -11.50 16.50 5.69
CA ARG A 227 -10.35 16.95 4.91
C ARG A 227 -9.90 18.36 5.31
N ASP A 228 -10.85 19.28 5.46
CA ASP A 228 -10.54 20.66 5.82
C ASP A 228 -9.97 20.74 7.25
N LEU A 229 -10.48 19.94 8.21
CA LEU A 229 -9.88 19.79 9.53
C LEU A 229 -8.42 19.33 9.46
N ILE A 230 -8.10 18.35 8.58
CA ILE A 230 -6.73 17.86 8.38
C ILE A 230 -5.84 18.97 7.82
N ILE A 231 -6.31 19.69 6.81
CA ILE A 231 -5.58 20.81 6.17
C ILE A 231 -5.33 21.94 7.17
N ASP A 232 -6.37 22.40 7.87
CA ASP A 232 -6.26 23.46 8.88
C ASP A 232 -5.28 23.07 9.99
N THR A 233 -5.29 21.79 10.38
CA THR A 233 -4.34 21.25 11.36
C THR A 233 -2.92 21.26 10.84
N ALA A 234 -2.71 20.86 9.59
CA ALA A 234 -1.40 20.88 8.95
C ALA A 234 -0.85 22.32 8.84
N GLU A 235 -1.66 23.27 8.40
CA GLU A 235 -1.30 24.69 8.29
C GLU A 235 -0.94 25.28 9.66
N ALA A 236 -1.76 25.04 10.69
CA ALA A 236 -1.53 25.52 12.06
C ALA A 236 -0.22 24.98 12.65
N ASN A 237 0.16 23.76 12.32
CA ASN A 237 1.39 23.10 12.77
C ASN A 237 2.58 23.24 11.81
N LYS A 238 2.41 24.00 10.73
CA LYS A 238 3.45 24.21 9.69
C LYS A 238 3.96 22.90 9.10
N ILE A 239 3.08 21.94 8.91
CA ILE A 239 3.39 20.67 8.24
C ILE A 239 3.26 20.92 6.75
N PRO A 240 4.32 20.70 5.94
CA PRO A 240 4.19 20.82 4.50
C PRO A 240 3.27 19.73 3.96
N PHE A 241 2.47 20.06 2.96
CA PHE A 241 1.60 19.09 2.29
C PHE A 241 1.27 19.54 0.87
N GLN A 242 0.80 18.59 0.08
CA GLN A 242 0.39 18.77 -1.30
C GLN A 242 -1.09 18.41 -1.45
N ARG A 243 -1.69 18.78 -2.56
CA ARG A 243 -3.11 18.49 -2.86
C ARG A 243 -3.23 17.71 -4.16
N SER A 244 -4.05 16.66 -4.17
CA SER A 244 -4.43 15.94 -5.39
C SER A 244 -5.93 15.98 -5.62
N ALA A 245 -6.35 15.89 -6.88
CA ALA A 245 -7.76 15.81 -7.26
C ALA A 245 -8.04 14.51 -7.99
N LEU A 246 -9.00 13.74 -7.50
CA LEU A 246 -9.43 12.47 -8.05
C LEU A 246 -10.92 12.55 -8.38
N SER A 247 -11.29 12.26 -9.62
CA SER A 247 -12.66 12.49 -10.12
C SER A 247 -13.61 11.32 -9.91
N ARG A 248 -13.11 10.17 -9.48
CA ARG A 248 -13.90 8.93 -9.30
C ARG A 248 -13.50 8.24 -8.02
N ALA A 249 -12.88 7.06 -8.10
CA ALA A 249 -12.34 6.34 -6.97
C ALA A 249 -10.98 6.90 -6.53
N THR A 250 -10.65 6.72 -5.28
CA THR A 250 -9.28 6.97 -4.77
C THR A 250 -8.33 5.84 -5.17
N GLY A 251 -8.86 4.64 -5.38
CA GLY A 251 -8.09 3.42 -5.61
C GLY A 251 -7.39 2.93 -4.34
N THR A 252 -7.92 3.31 -3.16
CA THR A 252 -7.39 2.95 -1.84
C THR A 252 -8.51 2.50 -0.92
N ASP A 253 -8.17 1.97 0.25
CA ASP A 253 -9.11 1.55 1.29
C ASP A 253 -10.07 2.67 1.73
N THR A 254 -9.77 3.93 1.41
CA THR A 254 -10.69 5.06 1.63
C THR A 254 -12.06 4.84 0.98
N ASP A 255 -12.09 4.29 -0.23
CA ASP A 255 -13.35 4.02 -0.95
C ASP A 255 -14.20 2.98 -0.19
N ALA A 256 -13.57 1.94 0.35
CA ALA A 256 -14.27 0.91 1.11
C ALA A 256 -14.90 1.46 2.40
N PHE A 257 -14.19 2.32 3.12
CA PHE A 257 -14.76 3.00 4.29
C PHE A 257 -15.88 3.96 3.90
N ALA A 258 -15.64 4.84 2.93
CA ALA A 258 -16.59 5.89 2.54
C ALA A 258 -17.94 5.33 2.09
N TYR A 259 -17.97 4.18 1.44
CA TYR A 259 -19.20 3.59 0.90
C TYR A 259 -19.78 2.46 1.77
N SER A 260 -19.27 2.27 2.98
CA SER A 260 -19.81 1.29 3.95
C SER A 260 -20.77 1.93 4.96
N ASN A 261 -21.68 1.12 5.52
CA ASN A 261 -22.60 1.48 6.63
C ASN A 261 -23.39 2.79 6.43
N GLY A 262 -23.78 3.11 5.20
CA GLY A 262 -24.52 4.33 4.89
C GLY A 262 -23.64 5.58 4.76
N GLY A 263 -22.32 5.40 4.73
CA GLY A 263 -21.32 6.45 4.57
C GLY A 263 -20.53 6.73 5.85
N ILE A 264 -19.26 6.33 5.86
CA ILE A 264 -18.32 6.68 6.93
C ILE A 264 -17.54 7.90 6.48
N ALA A 265 -17.42 8.91 7.33
CA ALA A 265 -16.61 10.09 7.05
C ALA A 265 -15.14 9.68 6.87
N SER A 266 -14.67 9.69 5.64
CA SER A 266 -13.34 9.17 5.29
C SER A 266 -12.43 10.26 4.72
N ALA A 267 -11.14 10.15 4.98
CA ALA A 267 -10.11 11.01 4.40
C ALA A 267 -8.88 10.18 4.02
N LEU A 268 -8.16 10.65 3.00
CA LEU A 268 -6.95 10.03 2.49
C LEU A 268 -5.77 10.99 2.62
N ILE A 269 -4.71 10.51 3.29
CA ILE A 269 -3.41 11.16 3.39
C ILE A 269 -2.39 10.23 2.76
N SER A 270 -1.91 10.57 1.56
CA SER A 270 -1.01 9.69 0.81
C SER A 270 0.45 10.09 0.96
N LEU A 271 1.31 9.09 1.03
CA LEU A 271 2.77 9.24 0.94
C LEU A 271 3.19 9.25 -0.53
N PRO A 272 3.79 10.32 -1.07
CA PRO A 272 4.30 10.28 -2.43
C PRO A 272 5.49 9.33 -2.53
N ILE A 273 5.47 8.43 -3.51
CA ILE A 273 6.57 7.50 -3.81
C ILE A 273 6.88 7.48 -5.31
N ARG A 274 8.07 7.06 -5.66
CA ARG A 274 8.47 6.72 -7.03
C ARG A 274 8.42 5.22 -7.23
N TYR A 275 8.21 4.82 -8.48
CA TYR A 275 8.35 3.44 -8.94
C TYR A 275 7.43 2.45 -8.20
N MET A 276 6.22 2.91 -7.84
CA MET A 276 5.18 2.06 -7.23
C MET A 276 5.03 0.73 -7.98
N HIS A 277 4.75 -0.35 -7.25
CA HIS A 277 4.61 -1.71 -7.77
C HIS A 277 5.87 -2.26 -8.45
N THR A 278 7.05 -1.75 -8.04
CA THR A 278 8.33 -2.31 -8.49
C THR A 278 9.16 -2.85 -7.32
N THR A 279 10.34 -3.38 -7.62
CA THR A 279 11.28 -3.85 -6.58
C THR A 279 12.09 -2.72 -5.93
N VAL A 280 11.92 -1.48 -6.39
CA VAL A 280 12.73 -0.31 -6.01
C VAL A 280 11.86 0.92 -5.76
N GLU A 281 10.74 0.72 -5.11
CA GLU A 281 9.90 1.83 -4.66
C GLU A 281 10.71 2.77 -3.78
N MET A 282 10.48 4.07 -3.92
CA MET A 282 11.28 5.08 -3.25
C MET A 282 10.39 6.09 -2.53
N ALA A 283 10.61 6.26 -1.23
CA ALA A 283 9.95 7.26 -0.38
C ALA A 283 10.95 8.25 0.21
N HIS A 284 10.52 9.44 0.57
CA HIS A 284 11.32 10.42 1.28
C HIS A 284 11.05 10.35 2.78
N ARG A 285 12.12 10.32 3.61
CA ARG A 285 11.99 10.24 5.06
C ARG A 285 11.11 11.34 5.65
N ASP A 286 11.32 12.60 5.22
CA ASP A 286 10.58 13.74 5.78
C ASP A 286 9.08 13.67 5.42
N ASP A 287 8.72 13.09 4.26
CA ASP A 287 7.31 12.90 3.92
C ASP A 287 6.66 11.87 4.86
N VAL A 288 7.37 10.80 5.20
CA VAL A 288 6.92 9.80 6.18
C VAL A 288 6.70 10.46 7.55
N GLU A 289 7.68 11.24 8.04
CA GLU A 289 7.58 11.96 9.30
C GLU A 289 6.40 12.95 9.30
N ASN A 290 6.16 13.62 8.17
CA ASN A 290 5.06 14.58 8.02
C ASN A 290 3.68 13.89 7.95
N VAL A 291 3.55 12.70 7.36
CA VAL A 291 2.30 11.90 7.45
C VAL A 291 2.01 11.55 8.90
N ILE A 292 2.98 11.01 9.63
CA ILE A 292 2.85 10.67 11.05
C ILE A 292 2.39 11.87 11.86
N LYS A 293 3.07 13.00 11.69
CA LYS A 293 2.75 14.25 12.39
C LYS A 293 1.36 14.77 12.03
N MET A 294 0.98 14.72 10.76
CA MET A 294 -0.33 15.18 10.30
C MET A 294 -1.45 14.36 10.92
N ILE A 295 -1.36 13.03 10.91
CA ILE A 295 -2.35 12.16 11.54
C ILE A 295 -2.39 12.41 13.06
N TYR A 296 -1.23 12.43 13.72
CA TYR A 296 -1.11 12.65 15.17
C TYR A 296 -1.77 13.96 15.61
N GLU A 297 -1.42 15.08 14.99
CA GLU A 297 -1.97 16.40 15.33
C GLU A 297 -3.48 16.51 15.01
N THR A 298 -3.93 15.85 13.93
CA THR A 298 -5.37 15.77 13.60
C THR A 298 -6.13 15.03 14.69
N LEU A 299 -5.64 13.90 15.16
CA LEU A 299 -6.28 13.14 16.25
C LEU A 299 -6.36 13.96 17.55
N LEU A 300 -5.31 14.73 17.87
CA LEU A 300 -5.32 15.61 19.05
C LEU A 300 -6.27 16.80 18.91
N LYS A 301 -6.60 17.22 17.71
CA LYS A 301 -7.52 18.31 17.42
C LYS A 301 -8.98 17.87 17.51
N MET A 302 -9.28 16.59 17.27
CA MET A 302 -10.62 16.03 17.28
C MET A 302 -11.18 15.96 18.70
N LYS A 303 -12.49 16.28 18.87
CA LYS A 303 -13.19 16.29 20.16
C LYS A 303 -14.03 15.04 20.40
N GLY A 304 -14.22 14.19 19.38
CA GLY A 304 -15.02 12.96 19.48
C GLY A 304 -16.54 13.19 19.46
N GLU A 305 -16.96 14.32 18.95
CA GLU A 305 -18.38 14.71 18.81
C GLU A 305 -18.66 15.41 17.48
N GLU A 306 -17.66 15.46 16.59
CA GLU A 306 -17.81 16.12 15.30
C GLU A 306 -18.89 15.45 14.46
N SER A 307 -19.83 16.25 13.92
CA SER A 307 -20.73 15.79 12.90
C SER A 307 -20.11 16.00 11.52
N PHE A 308 -19.73 14.86 10.91
CA PHE A 308 -19.33 14.80 9.51
C PHE A 308 -20.43 14.21 8.63
N SER A 309 -21.68 14.13 9.14
CA SER A 309 -22.82 13.61 8.39
C SER A 309 -23.08 14.44 7.14
N TYR A 310 -23.49 13.76 6.07
CA TYR A 310 -23.95 14.39 4.83
C TYR A 310 -25.44 14.75 4.87
N PHE A 311 -26.16 14.33 5.92
CA PHE A 311 -27.62 14.42 6.02
C PHE A 311 -28.10 15.35 7.15
N GLU A 312 -27.21 16.14 7.72
CA GLU A 312 -27.52 17.13 8.74
C GLU A 312 -27.46 18.55 8.19
#